data_cf910f989aad3bac1093579852998720
#
_entry.id   cf910f989aad3bac1093579852998720
#
_cell.length_a   1.000
_cell.length_b   1.000
_cell.length_c   1.000
_cell.angle_alpha   90.00
_cell.angle_beta   90.00
_cell.angle_gamma   90.00
#
_symmetry.space_group_name_H-M   'P 1'
#
loop_
_entity.id
_entity.type
_entity.pdbx_description
1 polymer ?
#
loop_
_entity_poly.entity_id
_entity_poly.type
_entity_poly.pdbx_seq_one_letter_code
_entity_poly.pdbx_strand_id
1 'polypeptide(L)'
;HIILWIIMKFFIDTANLDEIKEAQSLGVLDGVTTNPSLMAKEGITGEQNIINHYKSICDIVSGDVSAEVISTDFDGIVEEGEKLASLHNQIVIKVPMISEGIRAIKYFSKKSIKTNCTLIFSSGQALLAAKAGATYVSPFLGRIDDISSDGINLISEIRSIFDNYNFDTEILSASIRSPMHIIDCAKIGSDVVTAPLKSIKSLLNHPLTDIGLKKFIDDYNKGNK
;
A
#
# COMPACT_ATOMS: atom_id res chain seq x y z
N HIS A 1 -15.81 21.20 15.38
CA HIS A 1 -15.40 20.44 14.19
C HIS A 1 -13.91 20.13 14.32
N ILE A 2 -13.57 18.89 14.68
CA ILE A 2 -12.18 18.40 14.58
C ILE A 2 -11.96 18.22 13.06
N ILE A 3 -11.15 19.10 12.47
CA ILE A 3 -10.63 18.88 11.11
C ILE A 3 -9.67 17.73 11.25
N LEU A 4 -10.11 16.51 10.93
CA LEU A 4 -9.21 15.39 10.67
C LEU A 4 -8.43 15.77 9.41
N TRP A 5 -7.17 16.13 9.58
CA TRP A 5 -6.27 16.32 8.45
C TRP A 5 -6.12 14.97 7.74
N ILE A 6 -6.61 14.88 6.52
CA ILE A 6 -6.34 13.71 5.67
C ILE A 6 -4.88 13.81 5.26
N ILE A 7 -4.05 12.94 5.81
CA ILE A 7 -2.62 12.85 5.47
C ILE A 7 -2.46 11.64 4.57
N MET A 8 -1.77 11.82 3.43
CA MET A 8 -1.40 10.71 2.57
C MET A 8 -0.53 9.71 3.35
N LYS A 9 -0.90 8.44 3.34
CA LYS A 9 -0.17 7.38 4.01
C LYS A 9 0.91 6.80 3.09
N PHE A 10 2.07 6.48 3.66
CA PHE A 10 3.14 5.75 2.98
C PHE A 10 3.19 4.30 3.48
N PHE A 11 2.94 3.36 2.57
CA PHE A 11 3.17 1.94 2.81
C PHE A 11 4.42 1.50 2.06
N ILE A 12 5.14 0.51 2.60
CA ILE A 12 6.22 -0.16 1.89
C ILE A 12 5.72 -1.47 1.27
N ASP A 13 6.08 -1.72 0.01
CA ASP A 13 5.71 -2.93 -0.72
C ASP A 13 6.87 -3.92 -0.71
N THR A 14 6.95 -4.72 0.34
CA THR A 14 8.03 -5.69 0.56
C THR A 14 7.65 -6.75 1.61
N ALA A 15 8.28 -7.91 1.55
CA ALA A 15 8.28 -8.91 2.62
C ALA A 15 9.62 -8.95 3.38
N ASN A 16 10.60 -8.12 3.00
CA ASN A 16 11.91 -8.08 3.64
C ASN A 16 11.86 -7.29 4.95
N LEU A 17 12.13 -7.96 6.09
CA LEU A 17 12.02 -7.34 7.42
C LEU A 17 13.04 -6.21 7.64
N ASP A 18 14.21 -6.28 7.02
CA ASP A 18 15.23 -5.24 7.18
C ASP A 18 14.86 -3.98 6.39
N GLU A 19 14.28 -4.11 5.19
CA GLU A 19 13.70 -2.98 4.46
C GLU A 19 12.57 -2.32 5.24
N ILE A 20 11.70 -3.10 5.90
CA ILE A 20 10.61 -2.58 6.73
C ILE A 20 11.16 -1.81 7.93
N LYS A 21 12.18 -2.36 8.63
CA LYS A 21 12.84 -1.67 9.75
C LYS A 21 13.52 -0.37 9.31
N GLU A 22 14.19 -0.38 8.15
CA GLU A 22 14.80 0.82 7.58
C GLU A 22 13.75 1.89 7.27
N ALA A 23 12.66 1.52 6.59
CA ALA A 23 11.55 2.44 6.31
C ALA A 23 10.91 2.99 7.61
N GLN A 24 10.71 2.12 8.61
CA GLN A 24 10.18 2.52 9.92
C GLN A 24 11.10 3.53 10.62
N SER A 25 12.41 3.37 10.49
CA SER A 25 13.39 4.28 11.09
C SER A 25 13.36 5.69 10.52
N LEU A 26 12.84 5.89 9.31
CA LEU A 26 12.61 7.22 8.73
C LEU A 26 11.45 7.98 9.40
N GLY A 27 10.60 7.29 10.15
CA GLY A 27 9.47 7.89 10.87
C GLY A 27 8.30 8.33 9.97
N VAL A 28 8.24 7.83 8.73
CA VAL A 28 7.20 8.20 7.74
C VAL A 28 6.39 6.99 7.25
N LEU A 29 6.61 5.81 7.82
CA LEU A 29 5.94 4.59 7.41
C LEU A 29 4.61 4.39 8.16
N ASP A 30 3.52 4.19 7.40
CA ASP A 30 2.16 4.03 7.92
C ASP A 30 1.62 2.60 7.76
N GLY A 31 2.32 1.72 7.03
CA GLY A 31 1.88 0.34 6.82
C GLY A 31 2.73 -0.43 5.81
N VAL A 32 2.32 -1.67 5.57
CA VAL A 32 3.02 -2.62 4.69
C VAL A 32 2.05 -3.32 3.77
N THR A 33 2.42 -3.46 2.51
CA THR A 33 1.78 -4.41 1.60
C THR A 33 2.74 -5.54 1.27
N THR A 34 2.20 -6.74 1.22
CA THR A 34 2.91 -7.93 0.74
C THR A 34 2.11 -8.60 -0.37
N ASN A 35 2.70 -9.61 -0.97
CA ASN A 35 2.03 -10.53 -1.90
C ASN A 35 2.81 -11.85 -1.96
N PRO A 36 2.22 -12.93 -2.54
CA PRO A 36 2.89 -14.23 -2.62
C PRO A 36 4.26 -14.19 -3.30
N SER A 37 4.44 -13.34 -4.32
CA SER A 37 5.73 -13.20 -5.03
C SER A 37 6.81 -12.57 -4.16
N LEU A 38 6.46 -11.56 -3.35
CA LEU A 38 7.39 -10.94 -2.40
C LEU A 38 7.79 -11.90 -1.29
N MET A 39 6.82 -12.67 -0.74
CA MET A 39 7.09 -13.72 0.23
C MET A 39 8.04 -14.79 -0.33
N ALA A 40 7.77 -15.27 -1.55
CA ALA A 40 8.61 -16.27 -2.21
C ALA A 40 10.04 -15.76 -2.48
N LYS A 41 10.18 -14.48 -2.84
CA LYS A 41 11.50 -13.84 -3.04
C LYS A 41 12.36 -13.86 -1.78
N GLU A 42 11.75 -13.71 -0.62
CA GLU A 42 12.42 -13.80 0.70
C GLU A 42 12.57 -15.24 1.20
N GLY A 43 12.18 -16.23 0.39
CA GLY A 43 12.24 -17.65 0.78
C GLY A 43 11.21 -18.05 1.82
N ILE A 44 10.18 -17.23 2.05
CA ILE A 44 9.11 -17.51 3.02
C ILE A 44 8.09 -18.43 2.36
N THR A 45 8.16 -19.71 2.69
CA THR A 45 7.29 -20.76 2.16
C THR A 45 6.74 -21.65 3.29
N GLY A 46 5.59 -22.25 3.03
CA GLY A 46 4.88 -23.06 4.02
C GLY A 46 4.06 -22.22 5.00
N GLU A 47 2.88 -22.73 5.33
CA GLU A 47 1.85 -21.99 6.05
C GLU A 47 2.34 -21.40 7.38
N GLN A 48 3.03 -22.20 8.20
CA GLN A 48 3.50 -21.75 9.51
C GLN A 48 4.56 -20.66 9.41
N ASN A 49 5.45 -20.74 8.40
CA ASN A 49 6.46 -19.71 8.17
C ASN A 49 5.82 -18.39 7.71
N ILE A 50 4.82 -18.46 6.84
CA ILE A 50 4.06 -17.30 6.38
C ILE A 50 3.35 -16.63 7.57
N ILE A 51 2.68 -17.39 8.42
CA ILE A 51 2.01 -16.89 9.62
C ILE A 51 3.01 -16.19 10.55
N ASN A 52 4.13 -16.83 10.84
CA ASN A 52 5.16 -16.26 11.71
C ASN A 52 5.75 -14.99 11.11
N HIS A 53 5.93 -14.96 9.79
CA HIS A 53 6.46 -13.79 9.09
C HIS A 53 5.51 -12.60 9.17
N TYR A 54 4.19 -12.79 8.97
CA TYR A 54 3.20 -11.72 9.15
C TYR A 54 3.20 -11.17 10.59
N LYS A 55 3.31 -12.04 11.60
CA LYS A 55 3.44 -11.59 12.99
C LYS A 55 4.68 -10.73 13.19
N SER A 56 5.83 -11.16 12.62
CA SER A 56 7.07 -10.37 12.69
C SER A 56 6.94 -9.01 12.01
N ILE A 57 6.21 -8.89 10.90
CA ILE A 57 5.92 -7.60 10.27
C ILE A 57 5.06 -6.74 11.21
N CYS A 58 3.99 -7.31 11.79
CA CYS A 58 3.12 -6.59 12.72
C CYS A 58 3.86 -6.09 13.99
N ASP A 59 4.89 -6.82 14.43
CA ASP A 59 5.72 -6.41 15.57
C ASP A 59 6.62 -5.18 15.25
N ILE A 60 6.93 -4.95 13.96
CA ILE A 60 7.79 -3.83 13.54
C ILE A 60 6.99 -2.57 13.29
N VAL A 61 5.79 -2.69 12.69
CA VAL A 61 4.98 -1.54 12.28
C VAL A 61 3.72 -1.41 13.12
N SER A 62 3.21 -0.19 13.27
CA SER A 62 1.96 0.06 14.01
C SER A 62 0.73 0.20 13.10
N GLY A 63 0.92 0.30 11.79
CA GLY A 63 -0.14 0.46 10.80
C GLY A 63 -0.62 -0.84 10.17
N ASP A 64 -1.49 -0.71 9.18
CA ASP A 64 -2.10 -1.84 8.49
C ASP A 64 -1.08 -2.67 7.69
N VAL A 65 -1.25 -3.99 7.70
CA VAL A 65 -0.42 -4.97 6.99
C VAL A 65 -1.29 -5.81 6.07
N SER A 66 -1.15 -5.62 4.76
CA SER A 66 -1.91 -6.39 3.77
C SER A 66 -1.33 -7.78 3.59
N ALA A 67 -2.14 -8.80 3.90
CA ALA A 67 -1.84 -10.23 3.76
C ALA A 67 -2.75 -10.84 2.69
N GLU A 68 -2.16 -11.36 1.60
CA GLU A 68 -2.90 -11.80 0.42
C GLU A 68 -3.27 -13.27 0.49
N VAL A 69 -4.56 -13.56 0.21
CA VAL A 69 -5.07 -14.92 0.04
C VAL A 69 -4.65 -15.50 -1.32
N ILE A 70 -4.55 -16.82 -1.40
CA ILE A 70 -4.13 -17.54 -2.62
C ILE A 70 -5.34 -18.19 -3.31
N SER A 71 -6.35 -18.59 -2.55
CA SER A 71 -7.57 -19.20 -3.09
C SER A 71 -8.29 -18.26 -4.04
N THR A 72 -8.97 -18.83 -5.03
CA THR A 72 -9.72 -18.10 -6.06
C THR A 72 -11.22 -18.39 -6.03
N ASP A 73 -11.66 -19.34 -5.23
CA ASP A 73 -13.07 -19.62 -4.94
C ASP A 73 -13.49 -18.94 -3.63
N PHE A 74 -14.81 -18.73 -3.47
CA PHE A 74 -15.36 -17.99 -2.35
C PHE A 74 -15.03 -18.63 -0.98
N ASP A 75 -15.23 -19.93 -0.85
CA ASP A 75 -15.08 -20.61 0.43
C ASP A 75 -13.61 -20.64 0.86
N GLY A 76 -12.69 -20.90 -0.06
CA GLY A 76 -11.25 -20.84 0.19
C GLY A 76 -10.77 -19.43 0.54
N ILE A 77 -11.24 -18.38 -0.16
CA ILE A 77 -10.90 -16.98 0.18
C ILE A 77 -11.38 -16.64 1.61
N VAL A 78 -12.58 -17.08 1.97
CA VAL A 78 -13.13 -16.81 3.32
C VAL A 78 -12.33 -17.55 4.38
N GLU A 79 -12.04 -18.84 4.21
CA GLU A 79 -11.29 -19.63 5.16
C GLU A 79 -9.87 -19.06 5.40
N GLU A 80 -9.12 -18.82 4.31
CA GLU A 80 -7.79 -18.21 4.40
C GLU A 80 -7.84 -16.81 5.03
N GLY A 81 -8.81 -15.98 4.61
CA GLY A 81 -8.93 -14.61 5.08
C GLY A 81 -9.28 -14.54 6.56
N GLU A 82 -10.19 -15.34 7.07
CA GLU A 82 -10.50 -15.41 8.52
C GLU A 82 -9.30 -15.86 9.33
N LYS A 83 -8.55 -16.85 8.83
CA LYS A 83 -7.33 -17.32 9.46
C LYS A 83 -6.27 -16.21 9.54
N LEU A 84 -6.03 -15.51 8.43
CA LEU A 84 -5.09 -14.38 8.40
C LEU A 84 -5.55 -13.24 9.33
N ALA A 85 -6.83 -12.86 9.29
CA ALA A 85 -7.39 -11.81 10.13
C ALA A 85 -7.25 -12.09 11.62
N SER A 86 -7.26 -13.37 12.02
CA SER A 86 -7.09 -13.79 13.41
C SER A 86 -5.67 -13.63 13.96
N LEU A 87 -4.68 -13.39 13.09
CA LEU A 87 -3.26 -13.31 13.50
C LEU A 87 -2.94 -12.02 14.26
N HIS A 88 -3.49 -10.89 13.82
CA HIS A 88 -3.28 -9.58 14.43
C HIS A 88 -4.34 -8.58 13.94
N ASN A 89 -4.66 -7.58 14.76
CA ASN A 89 -5.65 -6.53 14.43
C ASN A 89 -5.21 -5.57 13.31
N GLN A 90 -3.91 -5.56 12.97
CA GLN A 90 -3.35 -4.79 11.85
C GLN A 90 -3.52 -5.50 10.50
N ILE A 91 -3.87 -6.78 10.48
CA ILE A 91 -4.00 -7.54 9.24
C ILE A 91 -5.20 -7.06 8.44
N VAL A 92 -4.93 -6.74 7.17
CA VAL A 92 -5.90 -6.41 6.14
C VAL A 92 -5.87 -7.52 5.10
N ILE A 93 -7.00 -8.15 4.84
CA ILE A 93 -7.08 -9.27 3.90
C ILE A 93 -7.00 -8.75 2.48
N LYS A 94 -5.94 -9.08 1.77
CA LYS A 94 -5.75 -8.70 0.38
C LYS A 94 -6.38 -9.75 -0.53
N VAL A 95 -7.35 -9.29 -1.34
CA VAL A 95 -8.26 -10.15 -2.11
C VAL A 95 -8.20 -9.76 -3.59
N PRO A 96 -8.04 -10.70 -4.53
CA PRO A 96 -7.97 -10.37 -5.95
C PRO A 96 -9.30 -9.87 -6.50
N MET A 97 -9.25 -8.99 -7.52
CA MET A 97 -10.41 -8.42 -8.20
C MET A 97 -11.05 -9.43 -9.17
N ILE A 98 -11.71 -10.42 -8.60
CA ILE A 98 -12.50 -11.44 -9.29
C ILE A 98 -13.90 -11.52 -8.67
N SER A 99 -14.84 -12.19 -9.34
CA SER A 99 -16.23 -12.32 -8.87
C SER A 99 -16.31 -12.86 -7.43
N GLU A 100 -15.60 -13.94 -7.14
CA GLU A 100 -15.58 -14.56 -5.82
C GLU A 100 -14.87 -13.67 -4.79
N GLY A 101 -13.85 -12.89 -5.22
CA GLY A 101 -13.19 -11.89 -4.40
C GLY A 101 -14.14 -10.77 -3.96
N ILE A 102 -14.96 -10.24 -4.87
CA ILE A 102 -15.99 -9.22 -4.54
C ILE A 102 -17.02 -9.76 -3.55
N ARG A 103 -17.47 -11.02 -3.73
CA ARG A 103 -18.36 -11.69 -2.77
C ARG A 103 -17.72 -11.82 -1.39
N ALA A 104 -16.44 -12.21 -1.34
CA ALA A 104 -15.68 -12.34 -0.10
C ALA A 104 -15.46 -10.97 0.58
N ILE A 105 -15.15 -9.91 -0.16
CA ILE A 105 -15.05 -8.54 0.38
C ILE A 105 -16.36 -8.15 1.06
N LYS A 106 -17.52 -8.41 0.43
CA LYS A 106 -18.82 -8.14 1.04
C LYS A 106 -19.05 -8.94 2.32
N TYR A 107 -18.61 -10.18 2.35
CA TYR A 107 -18.67 -11.04 3.55
C TYR A 107 -17.79 -10.46 4.68
N PHE A 108 -16.54 -10.14 4.40
CA PHE A 108 -15.60 -9.56 5.37
C PHE A 108 -16.07 -8.20 5.90
N SER A 109 -16.58 -7.35 5.02
CA SER A 109 -17.14 -6.04 5.39
C SER A 109 -18.24 -6.16 6.44
N LYS A 110 -19.15 -7.14 6.32
CA LYS A 110 -20.21 -7.41 7.32
C LYS A 110 -19.66 -7.88 8.67
N LYS A 111 -18.47 -8.43 8.69
CA LYS A 111 -17.76 -8.88 9.89
C LYS A 111 -16.77 -7.86 10.45
N SER A 112 -16.74 -6.66 9.88
CA SER A 112 -15.76 -5.60 10.22
C SER A 112 -14.30 -6.05 10.06
N ILE A 113 -14.04 -6.99 9.13
CA ILE A 113 -12.70 -7.40 8.73
C ILE A 113 -12.27 -6.49 7.57
N LYS A 114 -11.13 -5.82 7.73
CA LYS A 114 -10.58 -4.94 6.70
C LYS A 114 -10.12 -5.74 5.48
N THR A 115 -10.38 -5.18 4.28
CA THR A 115 -9.95 -5.79 3.02
C THR A 115 -9.25 -4.79 2.12
N ASN A 116 -8.30 -5.29 1.31
CA ASN A 116 -7.62 -4.57 0.25
C ASN A 116 -7.88 -5.31 -1.08
N CYS A 117 -8.73 -4.75 -1.94
CA CYS A 117 -8.99 -5.33 -3.26
C CYS A 117 -7.81 -5.04 -4.18
N THR A 118 -7.10 -6.09 -4.59
CA THR A 118 -5.89 -6.01 -5.41
C THR A 118 -6.14 -6.36 -6.88
N LEU A 119 -5.14 -6.09 -7.74
CA LEU A 119 -5.20 -6.31 -9.19
C LEU A 119 -6.31 -5.51 -9.87
N ILE A 120 -6.39 -4.24 -9.50
CA ILE A 120 -7.32 -3.28 -10.11
C ILE A 120 -6.63 -2.56 -11.25
N PHE A 121 -7.25 -2.59 -12.43
CA PHE A 121 -6.76 -2.01 -13.68
C PHE A 121 -7.81 -1.11 -14.37
N SER A 122 -8.99 -0.91 -13.77
CA SER A 122 -10.01 0.01 -14.26
C SER A 122 -10.77 0.67 -13.11
N SER A 123 -11.31 1.86 -13.38
CA SER A 123 -12.15 2.58 -12.43
C SER A 123 -13.46 1.84 -12.12
N GLY A 124 -13.99 1.07 -13.07
CA GLY A 124 -15.16 0.22 -12.86
C GLY A 124 -14.89 -0.92 -11.86
N GLN A 125 -13.70 -1.53 -11.89
CA GLN A 125 -13.28 -2.52 -10.88
C GLN A 125 -13.19 -1.89 -9.49
N ALA A 126 -12.58 -0.71 -9.37
CA ALA A 126 -12.49 0.01 -8.10
C ALA A 126 -13.88 0.35 -7.53
N LEU A 127 -14.81 0.80 -8.39
CA LEU A 127 -16.19 1.10 -8.00
C LEU A 127 -16.91 -0.14 -7.45
N LEU A 128 -16.77 -1.31 -8.09
CA LEU A 128 -17.37 -2.56 -7.59
C LEU A 128 -16.81 -2.96 -6.22
N ALA A 129 -15.48 -2.86 -6.04
CA ALA A 129 -14.83 -3.18 -4.76
C ALA A 129 -15.29 -2.22 -3.65
N ALA A 130 -15.39 -0.92 -3.91
CA ALA A 130 -15.89 0.06 -2.95
C ALA A 130 -17.36 -0.21 -2.57
N LYS A 131 -18.23 -0.52 -3.54
CA LYS A 131 -19.63 -0.91 -3.26
C LYS A 131 -19.74 -2.20 -2.45
N ALA A 132 -18.78 -3.11 -2.58
CA ALA A 132 -18.73 -4.31 -1.75
C ALA A 132 -18.28 -4.01 -0.30
N GLY A 133 -17.67 -2.86 -0.05
CA GLY A 133 -17.20 -2.42 1.26
C GLY A 133 -15.72 -2.70 1.52
N ALA A 134 -14.89 -2.71 0.46
CA ALA A 134 -13.44 -2.77 0.62
C ALA A 134 -12.92 -1.58 1.44
N THR A 135 -11.97 -1.82 2.34
CA THR A 135 -11.27 -0.75 3.06
C THR A 135 -10.30 -0.02 2.13
N TYR A 136 -9.59 -0.79 1.32
CA TYR A 136 -8.65 -0.29 0.32
C TYR A 136 -8.95 -0.90 -1.06
N VAL A 137 -8.66 -0.12 -2.09
CA VAL A 137 -8.50 -0.60 -3.47
C VAL A 137 -7.08 -0.34 -3.93
N SER A 138 -6.43 -1.35 -4.54
CA SER A 138 -5.06 -1.23 -5.03
C SER A 138 -5.03 -1.20 -6.56
N PRO A 139 -5.14 -0.02 -7.19
CA PRO A 139 -4.91 0.14 -8.62
C PRO A 139 -3.41 0.04 -8.95
N PHE A 140 -3.07 -0.76 -9.97
CA PHE A 140 -1.70 -1.07 -10.34
C PHE A 140 -1.22 -0.15 -11.46
N LEU A 141 -0.97 1.11 -11.14
CA LEU A 141 -0.63 2.13 -12.13
C LEU A 141 0.63 1.81 -12.94
N GLY A 142 1.69 1.31 -12.32
CA GLY A 142 2.92 1.00 -13.04
C GLY A 142 2.78 -0.15 -14.04
N ARG A 143 1.90 -1.14 -13.80
CA ARG A 143 1.60 -2.18 -14.79
C ARG A 143 0.80 -1.65 -15.98
N ILE A 144 -0.01 -0.61 -15.77
CA ILE A 144 -0.70 0.08 -16.86
C ILE A 144 0.31 0.82 -17.73
N ASP A 145 1.30 1.49 -17.13
CA ASP A 145 2.37 2.14 -17.86
C ASP A 145 3.23 1.13 -18.65
N ASP A 146 3.46 -0.07 -18.09
CA ASP A 146 4.21 -1.14 -18.77
C ASP A 146 3.58 -1.56 -20.12
N ILE A 147 2.27 -1.33 -20.34
CA ILE A 147 1.56 -1.56 -21.59
C ILE A 147 1.28 -0.28 -22.39
N SER A 148 2.04 0.78 -22.12
CA SER A 148 1.93 2.08 -22.81
C SER A 148 0.56 2.76 -22.66
N SER A 149 -0.05 2.59 -21.49
CA SER A 149 -1.28 3.29 -21.06
C SER A 149 -0.98 4.20 -19.87
N ASP A 150 -1.89 5.12 -19.56
CA ASP A 150 -1.70 6.11 -18.49
C ASP A 150 -2.22 5.59 -17.14
N GLY A 151 -1.32 5.10 -16.29
CA GLY A 151 -1.64 4.60 -14.96
C GLY A 151 -2.08 5.69 -13.99
N ILE A 152 -1.55 6.89 -14.13
CA ILE A 152 -1.93 8.05 -13.30
C ILE A 152 -3.36 8.49 -13.60
N ASN A 153 -3.79 8.42 -14.86
CA ASN A 153 -5.18 8.72 -15.22
C ASN A 153 -6.16 7.78 -14.49
N LEU A 154 -5.83 6.49 -14.34
CA LEU A 154 -6.67 5.56 -13.56
C LEU A 154 -6.89 6.04 -12.12
N ILE A 155 -5.84 6.52 -11.45
CA ILE A 155 -5.96 7.04 -10.07
C ILE A 155 -6.89 8.25 -10.03
N SER A 156 -6.76 9.17 -11.00
CA SER A 156 -7.61 10.36 -11.13
C SER A 156 -9.09 9.99 -11.34
N GLU A 157 -9.40 9.03 -12.20
CA GLU A 157 -10.75 8.53 -12.43
C GLU A 157 -11.35 7.95 -11.13
N ILE A 158 -10.61 7.09 -10.43
CA ILE A 158 -11.07 6.46 -9.18
C ILE A 158 -11.34 7.54 -8.13
N ARG A 159 -10.42 8.52 -7.96
CA ARG A 159 -10.61 9.62 -7.01
C ARG A 159 -11.87 10.41 -7.31
N SER A 160 -12.07 10.78 -8.57
CA SER A 160 -13.27 11.51 -8.99
C SER A 160 -14.56 10.74 -8.69
N ILE A 161 -14.58 9.42 -8.93
CA ILE A 161 -15.74 8.58 -8.63
C ILE A 161 -15.98 8.51 -7.12
N PHE A 162 -14.91 8.30 -6.34
CA PHE A 162 -15.05 8.14 -4.89
C PHE A 162 -15.51 9.44 -4.23
N ASP A 163 -15.04 10.60 -4.69
CA ASP A 163 -15.47 11.90 -4.21
C ASP A 163 -16.95 12.19 -4.54
N ASN A 164 -17.41 11.83 -5.75
CA ASN A 164 -18.79 12.03 -6.16
C ASN A 164 -19.81 11.33 -5.27
N TYR A 165 -19.44 10.21 -4.67
CA TYR A 165 -20.34 9.37 -3.86
C TYR A 165 -19.92 9.25 -2.41
N ASN A 166 -18.89 9.98 -1.97
CA ASN A 166 -18.32 9.94 -0.61
C ASN A 166 -18.07 8.50 -0.14
N PHE A 167 -17.34 7.71 -0.94
CA PHE A 167 -16.90 6.38 -0.51
C PHE A 167 -15.85 6.48 0.58
N ASP A 168 -16.00 5.70 1.66
CA ASP A 168 -15.00 5.57 2.72
C ASP A 168 -13.81 4.70 2.30
N THR A 169 -13.89 4.02 1.16
CA THR A 169 -12.81 3.20 0.61
C THR A 169 -11.62 4.06 0.22
N GLU A 170 -10.44 3.73 0.72
CA GLU A 170 -9.19 4.43 0.43
C GLU A 170 -8.54 3.91 -0.86
N ILE A 171 -7.99 4.85 -1.65
CA ILE A 171 -7.20 4.53 -2.84
C ILE A 171 -5.75 4.27 -2.39
N LEU A 172 -5.32 3.01 -2.49
CA LEU A 172 -3.98 2.56 -2.21
C LEU A 172 -3.24 2.34 -3.54
N SER A 173 -2.63 3.40 -4.08
CA SER A 173 -1.90 3.35 -5.34
C SER A 173 -0.72 2.40 -5.25
N ALA A 174 -0.69 1.42 -6.15
CA ALA A 174 0.26 0.30 -6.13
C ALA A 174 1.03 0.16 -7.45
N SER A 175 2.02 -0.75 -7.45
CA SER A 175 2.91 -0.92 -8.61
C SER A 175 3.69 0.34 -8.95
N ILE A 176 4.16 1.05 -7.94
CA ILE A 176 4.97 2.27 -8.08
C ILE A 176 6.34 1.95 -8.69
N ARG A 177 6.72 2.69 -9.74
CA ARG A 177 7.97 2.51 -10.48
C ARG A 177 8.98 3.61 -10.25
N SER A 178 8.54 4.78 -9.82
CA SER A 178 9.40 5.98 -9.69
C SER A 178 8.90 6.91 -8.59
N PRO A 179 9.75 7.83 -8.08
CA PRO A 179 9.31 8.89 -7.17
C PRO A 179 8.26 9.82 -7.79
N MET A 180 8.24 9.98 -9.12
CA MET A 180 7.23 10.80 -9.80
C MET A 180 5.83 10.20 -9.65
N HIS A 181 5.68 8.87 -9.70
CA HIS A 181 4.39 8.22 -9.41
C HIS A 181 3.87 8.61 -8.02
N ILE A 182 4.75 8.64 -7.01
CA ILE A 182 4.37 9.03 -5.63
C ILE A 182 3.86 10.48 -5.61
N ILE A 183 4.60 11.39 -6.26
CA ILE A 183 4.26 12.82 -6.31
C ILE A 183 2.94 13.04 -7.06
N ASP A 184 2.73 12.36 -8.19
CA ASP A 184 1.52 12.53 -8.99
C ASP A 184 0.30 11.91 -8.30
N CYS A 185 0.45 10.76 -7.62
CA CYS A 185 -0.58 10.22 -6.74
C CYS A 185 -0.95 11.20 -5.61
N ALA A 186 0.04 11.85 -4.99
CA ALA A 186 -0.19 12.85 -3.95
C ALA A 186 -0.98 14.06 -4.46
N LYS A 187 -0.66 14.56 -5.67
CA LYS A 187 -1.38 15.69 -6.30
C LYS A 187 -2.85 15.37 -6.59
N ILE A 188 -3.15 14.12 -6.94
CA ILE A 188 -4.51 13.66 -7.26
C ILE A 188 -5.33 13.43 -5.98
N GLY A 189 -4.67 13.18 -4.83
CA GLY A 189 -5.34 12.87 -3.59
C GLY A 189 -5.54 11.36 -3.39
N SER A 190 -4.59 10.54 -3.84
CA SER A 190 -4.52 9.14 -3.42
C SER A 190 -4.33 9.08 -1.90
N ASP A 191 -5.11 8.26 -1.23
CA ASP A 191 -5.10 8.19 0.24
C ASP A 191 -3.84 7.49 0.76
N VAL A 192 -3.37 6.50 0.02
CA VAL A 192 -2.19 5.70 0.34
C VAL A 192 -1.37 5.48 -0.93
N VAL A 193 -0.06 5.44 -0.78
CA VAL A 193 0.84 4.89 -1.80
C VAL A 193 1.64 3.76 -1.20
N THR A 194 1.72 2.62 -1.89
CA THR A 194 2.64 1.55 -1.52
C THR A 194 3.77 1.43 -2.55
N ALA A 195 5.00 1.51 -2.08
CA ALA A 195 6.17 1.60 -2.96
C ALA A 195 7.36 0.80 -2.40
N PRO A 196 8.27 0.34 -3.27
CA PRO A 196 9.56 -0.21 -2.82
C PRO A 196 10.34 0.84 -2.01
N LEU A 197 11.14 0.39 -1.03
CA LEU A 197 11.98 1.27 -0.21
C LEU A 197 12.82 2.24 -1.03
N LYS A 198 13.40 1.75 -2.15
CA LYS A 198 14.19 2.58 -3.08
C LYS A 198 13.40 3.78 -3.61
N SER A 199 12.13 3.60 -3.96
CA SER A 199 11.30 4.69 -4.49
C SER A 199 10.97 5.72 -3.41
N ILE A 200 10.71 5.28 -2.17
CA ILE A 200 10.48 6.17 -1.03
C ILE A 200 11.75 6.98 -0.72
N LYS A 201 12.90 6.31 -0.60
CA LYS A 201 14.19 6.97 -0.32
C LYS A 201 14.60 7.95 -1.42
N SER A 202 14.24 7.69 -2.68
CA SER A 202 14.58 8.57 -3.78
C SER A 202 13.90 9.94 -3.70
N LEU A 203 12.82 10.09 -2.94
CA LEU A 203 12.22 11.39 -2.65
C LEU A 203 13.13 12.32 -1.84
N LEU A 204 14.11 11.78 -1.13
CA LEU A 204 15.11 12.56 -0.37
C LEU A 204 16.18 13.18 -1.27
N ASN A 205 16.40 12.64 -2.47
CA ASN A 205 17.52 12.98 -3.31
C ASN A 205 17.27 14.28 -4.09
N HIS A 206 18.04 15.31 -3.81
CA HIS A 206 18.01 16.55 -4.59
C HIS A 206 19.41 17.20 -4.62
N PRO A 207 19.98 17.47 -5.81
CA PRO A 207 21.33 18.04 -5.92
C PRO A 207 21.54 19.36 -5.17
N LEU A 208 20.52 20.21 -5.12
CA LEU A 208 20.59 21.48 -4.40
C LEU A 208 20.62 21.29 -2.87
N THR A 209 20.05 20.22 -2.34
CA THR A 209 20.14 19.88 -0.91
C THR A 209 21.59 19.53 -0.56
N ASP A 210 22.25 18.71 -1.38
CA ASP A 210 23.64 18.30 -1.16
C ASP A 210 24.58 19.51 -1.25
N ILE A 211 24.41 20.35 -2.28
CA ILE A 211 25.19 21.57 -2.47
C ILE A 211 24.97 22.55 -1.31
N GLY A 212 23.71 22.74 -0.90
CA GLY A 212 23.36 23.65 0.19
C GLY A 212 23.92 23.19 1.53
N LEU A 213 23.80 21.89 1.85
CA LEU A 213 24.34 21.30 3.08
C LEU A 213 25.87 21.48 3.14
N LYS A 214 26.56 21.15 2.03
CA LYS A 214 28.01 21.34 1.94
C LYS A 214 28.39 22.78 2.20
N LYS A 215 27.71 23.75 1.57
CA LYS A 215 27.96 25.17 1.77
C LYS A 215 27.79 25.60 3.22
N PHE A 216 26.68 25.16 3.88
CA PHE A 216 26.45 25.52 5.28
C PHE A 216 27.54 24.98 6.21
N ILE A 217 28.01 23.75 5.99
CA ILE A 217 29.11 23.16 6.77
C ILE A 217 30.43 23.94 6.53
N ASP A 218 30.74 24.26 5.26
CA ASP A 218 31.95 25.00 4.91
C ASP A 218 31.97 26.41 5.54
N ASP A 219 30.84 27.11 5.52
CA ASP A 219 30.69 28.47 6.09
C ASP A 219 30.76 28.42 7.62
N TYR A 220 30.14 27.43 8.26
CA TYR A 220 30.26 27.20 9.72
C TYR A 220 31.71 26.98 10.16
N ASN A 221 32.44 26.14 9.45
CA ASN A 221 33.85 25.83 9.74
C ASN A 221 34.79 27.00 9.52
N LYS A 222 34.47 27.92 8.59
CA LYS A 222 35.25 29.16 8.38
C LYS A 222 35.02 30.20 9.48
N GLY A 223 33.80 30.30 9.97
CA GLY A 223 33.44 31.26 11.04
C GLY A 223 33.93 30.88 12.43
N ASN A 224 34.36 29.63 12.63
CA ASN A 224 34.87 29.10 13.89
C ASN A 224 36.41 28.92 13.92
N LYS A 225 37.11 29.46 12.94
CA LYS A 225 38.58 29.59 12.91
C LYS A 225 38.93 31.02 13.27
#